data_5318b24b9817e6a41cdc4a3d2b7e84a8
#
_entry.id   5318b24b9817e6a41cdc4a3d2b7e84a8
#
_cell.length_a   1.000
_cell.length_b   1.000
_cell.length_c   1.000
_cell.angle_alpha   90.00
_cell.angle_beta   90.00
_cell.angle_gamma   90.00
#
_symmetry.space_group_name_H-M   'P 1'
#
loop_
_entity.id
_entity.type
_entity.pdbx_description
1 polymer ?
#
loop_
_entity_poly.entity_id
_entity_poly.type
_entity_poly.pdbx_seq_one_letter_code
_entity_poly.pdbx_strand_id
1 'polypeptide(L)'
;MTDTLKLEGVGLDVRDGASLHTLLEIDEFRLEPGEMIAVRGASGAGKTTFLKLVSGILLPTRGRVLYGDTELSALSEPRRDRWRGRHVGFLFQDFRLFDGLTALENVLLPFTFCSRTVSNTQRRDATDLLKLHGVNPDTRSELLSRGEMQRTVLVRVLMQSPSIILADEPTASLDANRAGHAVDALISAAGSLGASLVLVSHDERVLGHFERHLTLADGRLTPRI
;
A
#
# COMPACT_ATOMS: atom_id res chain seq x y z
N MET A 1 15.13 -10.09 -4.30
CA MET A 1 14.73 -9.91 -5.70
C MET A 1 13.26 -9.52 -5.71
N THR A 2 12.92 -8.49 -6.46
CA THR A 2 11.53 -8.07 -6.70
C THR A 2 11.02 -8.85 -7.91
N ASP A 3 9.87 -9.50 -7.76
CA ASP A 3 9.26 -10.29 -8.83
C ASP A 3 8.06 -9.52 -9.41
N THR A 4 7.67 -9.87 -10.64
CA THR A 4 6.48 -9.32 -11.29
C THR A 4 5.22 -9.77 -10.54
N LEU A 5 4.33 -8.83 -10.21
CA LEU A 5 3.00 -9.16 -9.72
C LEU A 5 2.01 -9.18 -10.88
N LYS A 6 1.16 -10.21 -10.93
CA LYS A 6 0.17 -10.39 -12.00
C LYS A 6 -1.20 -10.73 -11.43
N LEU A 7 -2.23 -10.18 -12.06
CA LEU A 7 -3.61 -10.61 -11.93
C LEU A 7 -4.07 -11.16 -13.28
N GLU A 8 -4.60 -12.38 -13.32
CA GLU A 8 -5.03 -13.06 -14.54
C GLU A 8 -6.49 -13.49 -14.41
N GLY A 9 -7.38 -12.89 -15.22
CA GLY A 9 -8.81 -13.18 -15.24
C GLY A 9 -9.50 -13.03 -13.89
N VAL A 10 -9.05 -12.07 -13.09
CA VAL A 10 -9.52 -11.87 -11.71
C VAL A 10 -10.92 -11.29 -11.69
N GLY A 11 -11.84 -11.97 -11.02
CA GLY A 11 -13.16 -11.48 -10.65
C GLY A 11 -13.37 -11.51 -9.16
N LEU A 12 -14.06 -10.51 -8.63
CA LEU A 12 -14.51 -10.46 -7.25
C LEU A 12 -16.01 -10.26 -7.21
N ASP A 13 -16.73 -11.32 -6.84
CA ASP A 13 -18.18 -11.32 -6.73
C ASP A 13 -18.59 -11.31 -5.25
N VAL A 14 -19.58 -10.48 -4.93
CA VAL A 14 -20.16 -10.37 -3.58
C VAL A 14 -21.65 -10.69 -3.64
N ARG A 15 -22.13 -11.43 -2.65
CA ARG A 15 -23.56 -11.68 -2.49
C ARG A 15 -24.18 -10.63 -1.60
N ASP A 16 -25.26 -10.02 -2.10
CA ASP A 16 -26.16 -9.18 -1.33
C ASP A 16 -27.54 -9.83 -1.35
N GLY A 17 -27.89 -10.52 -0.28
CA GLY A 17 -29.07 -11.36 -0.23
C GLY A 17 -29.06 -12.46 -1.29
N ALA A 18 -30.05 -12.44 -2.21
CA ALA A 18 -30.17 -13.39 -3.32
C ALA A 18 -29.40 -12.95 -4.59
N SER A 19 -28.93 -11.72 -4.66
CA SER A 19 -28.26 -11.15 -5.83
C SER A 19 -26.73 -11.30 -5.75
N LEU A 20 -26.11 -11.62 -6.89
CA LEU A 20 -24.66 -11.67 -7.05
C LEU A 20 -24.22 -10.41 -7.81
N HIS A 21 -23.30 -9.65 -7.23
CA HIS A 21 -22.77 -8.44 -7.81
C HIS A 21 -21.25 -8.57 -8.01
N THR A 22 -20.77 -8.32 -9.21
CA THR A 22 -19.34 -8.27 -9.49
C THR A 22 -18.80 -6.90 -9.09
N LEU A 23 -17.92 -6.87 -8.08
CA LEU A 23 -17.26 -5.65 -7.61
C LEU A 23 -16.05 -5.28 -8.45
N LEU A 24 -15.30 -6.28 -8.92
CA LEU A 24 -14.12 -6.09 -9.77
C LEU A 24 -14.06 -7.18 -10.83
N GLU A 25 -13.65 -6.78 -12.03
CA GLU A 25 -13.39 -7.66 -13.17
C GLU A 25 -12.13 -7.14 -13.88
N ILE A 26 -11.03 -7.87 -13.75
CA ILE A 26 -9.71 -7.49 -14.26
C ILE A 26 -9.18 -8.63 -15.11
N ASP A 27 -9.19 -8.45 -16.43
CA ASP A 27 -8.73 -9.46 -17.38
C ASP A 27 -7.24 -9.71 -17.20
N GLU A 28 -6.45 -8.64 -17.17
CA GLU A 28 -5.00 -8.69 -16.97
C GLU A 28 -4.51 -7.44 -16.25
N PHE A 29 -3.61 -7.63 -15.29
CA PHE A 29 -2.81 -6.56 -14.70
C PHE A 29 -1.40 -7.08 -14.45
N ARG A 30 -0.40 -6.26 -14.76
CA ARG A 30 1.01 -6.54 -14.49
C ARG A 30 1.65 -5.32 -13.83
N LEU A 31 2.44 -5.60 -12.81
CA LEU A 31 3.32 -4.65 -12.14
C LEU A 31 4.74 -5.22 -12.19
N GLU A 32 5.59 -4.58 -12.99
CA GLU A 32 6.98 -5.00 -13.10
C GLU A 32 7.82 -4.54 -11.89
N PRO A 33 8.95 -5.20 -11.62
CA PRO A 33 9.85 -4.78 -10.54
C PRO A 33 10.29 -3.33 -10.68
N GLY A 34 10.10 -2.53 -9.61
CA GLY A 34 10.47 -1.11 -9.60
C GLY A 34 9.50 -0.19 -10.37
N GLU A 35 8.45 -0.72 -10.96
CA GLU A 35 7.47 0.05 -11.71
C GLU A 35 6.57 0.86 -10.77
N MET A 36 6.25 2.10 -11.17
CA MET A 36 5.38 3.01 -10.43
C MET A 36 4.14 3.34 -11.23
N ILE A 37 2.97 3.02 -10.68
CA ILE A 37 1.67 3.13 -11.38
C ILE A 37 0.72 3.96 -10.56
N ALA A 38 0.00 4.86 -11.23
CA ALA A 38 -1.16 5.55 -10.67
C ALA A 38 -2.46 4.92 -11.17
N VAL A 39 -3.40 4.65 -10.26
CA VAL A 39 -4.74 4.15 -10.59
C VAL A 39 -5.77 5.21 -10.22
N ARG A 40 -6.43 5.74 -11.24
CA ARG A 40 -7.54 6.69 -11.09
C ARG A 40 -8.86 5.95 -10.94
N GLY A 41 -9.78 6.54 -10.17
CA GLY A 41 -11.16 6.09 -10.12
C GLY A 41 -12.01 6.98 -9.22
N ALA A 42 -13.31 7.06 -9.49
CA ALA A 42 -14.25 7.77 -8.64
C ALA A 42 -14.32 7.15 -7.23
N SER A 43 -14.89 7.87 -6.27
CA SER A 43 -15.21 7.28 -4.96
C SER A 43 -16.15 6.09 -5.16
N GLY A 44 -15.89 4.97 -4.50
CA GLY A 44 -16.67 3.75 -4.67
C GLY A 44 -16.32 2.88 -5.89
N ALA A 45 -15.41 3.29 -6.78
CA ALA A 45 -15.03 2.51 -7.97
C ALA A 45 -14.29 1.19 -7.67
N GLY A 46 -14.00 0.86 -6.41
CA GLY A 46 -13.31 -0.37 -6.05
C GLY A 46 -11.79 -0.22 -5.85
N LYS A 47 -11.23 0.99 -5.80
CA LYS A 47 -9.78 1.24 -5.67
C LYS A 47 -9.14 0.53 -4.46
N THR A 48 -9.71 0.72 -3.27
CA THR A 48 -9.26 0.02 -2.05
C THR A 48 -9.39 -1.50 -2.19
N THR A 49 -10.45 -1.97 -2.84
CA THR A 49 -10.70 -3.40 -3.09
C THR A 49 -9.63 -3.97 -4.03
N PHE A 50 -9.27 -3.23 -5.09
CA PHE A 50 -8.17 -3.57 -5.97
C PHE A 50 -6.84 -3.71 -5.21
N LEU A 51 -6.48 -2.73 -4.37
CA LEU A 51 -5.27 -2.82 -3.55
C LEU A 51 -5.29 -3.99 -2.57
N LYS A 52 -6.46 -4.33 -2.01
CA LYS A 52 -6.62 -5.52 -1.15
C LYS A 52 -6.44 -6.83 -1.92
N LEU A 53 -6.86 -6.92 -3.18
CA LEU A 53 -6.58 -8.07 -4.05
C LEU A 53 -5.09 -8.17 -4.37
N VAL A 54 -4.47 -7.07 -4.80
CA VAL A 54 -3.03 -6.98 -5.11
C VAL A 54 -2.18 -7.40 -3.90
N SER A 55 -2.58 -7.01 -2.69
CA SER A 55 -1.87 -7.35 -1.44
C SER A 55 -2.18 -8.74 -0.90
N GLY A 56 -3.08 -9.51 -1.50
CA GLY A 56 -3.52 -10.80 -0.99
C GLY A 56 -4.33 -10.72 0.33
N ILE A 57 -4.81 -9.54 0.71
CA ILE A 57 -5.78 -9.38 1.82
C ILE A 57 -7.13 -9.98 1.43
N LEU A 58 -7.58 -9.67 0.21
CA LEU A 58 -8.75 -10.31 -0.39
C LEU A 58 -8.30 -11.35 -1.40
N LEU A 59 -9.09 -12.42 -1.51
CA LEU A 59 -8.95 -13.42 -2.55
C LEU A 59 -10.00 -13.16 -3.65
N PRO A 60 -9.62 -13.34 -4.92
CA PRO A 60 -10.59 -13.31 -6.00
C PRO A 60 -11.55 -14.48 -5.90
N THR A 61 -12.79 -14.32 -6.40
CA THR A 61 -13.75 -15.41 -6.55
C THR A 61 -13.45 -16.26 -7.79
N ARG A 62 -12.73 -15.69 -8.75
CA ARG A 62 -12.24 -16.35 -9.97
C ARG A 62 -10.94 -15.71 -10.44
N GLY A 63 -10.15 -16.44 -11.22
CA GLY A 63 -8.83 -16.00 -11.68
C GLY A 63 -7.74 -16.19 -10.64
N ARG A 64 -6.56 -15.61 -10.89
CA ARG A 64 -5.35 -15.84 -10.09
C ARG A 64 -4.62 -14.55 -9.81
N VAL A 65 -3.98 -14.49 -8.62
CA VAL A 65 -3.01 -13.45 -8.23
C VAL A 65 -1.66 -14.15 -8.05
N LEU A 66 -0.65 -13.70 -8.80
CA LEU A 66 0.68 -14.29 -8.82
C LEU A 66 1.74 -13.26 -8.47
N TYR A 67 2.78 -13.70 -7.76
CA TYR A 67 4.00 -12.93 -7.52
C TYR A 67 5.21 -13.81 -7.85
N GLY A 68 5.87 -13.52 -8.97
CA GLY A 68 6.81 -14.44 -9.58
C GLY A 68 6.14 -15.79 -9.86
N ASP A 69 6.75 -16.87 -9.36
CA ASP A 69 6.21 -18.23 -9.46
C ASP A 69 5.21 -18.59 -8.35
N THR A 70 4.95 -17.66 -7.42
CA THR A 70 4.07 -17.92 -6.28
C THR A 70 2.64 -17.49 -6.60
N GLU A 71 1.70 -18.43 -6.63
CA GLU A 71 0.28 -18.13 -6.71
C GLU A 71 -0.28 -17.76 -5.32
N LEU A 72 -0.49 -16.45 -5.10
CA LEU A 72 -0.98 -15.92 -3.82
C LEU A 72 -2.40 -16.37 -3.51
N SER A 73 -3.24 -16.50 -4.54
CA SER A 73 -4.63 -16.96 -4.41
C SER A 73 -4.74 -18.40 -3.93
N ALA A 74 -3.73 -19.23 -4.15
CA ALA A 74 -3.67 -20.62 -3.69
C ALA A 74 -3.04 -20.78 -2.30
N LEU A 75 -2.42 -19.74 -1.74
CA LEU A 75 -1.81 -19.81 -0.43
C LEU A 75 -2.85 -19.86 0.70
N SER A 76 -2.56 -20.62 1.76
CA SER A 76 -3.29 -20.52 3.02
C SER A 76 -3.10 -19.13 3.65
N GLU A 77 -4.08 -18.66 4.43
CA GLU A 77 -4.05 -17.34 5.07
C GLU A 77 -2.74 -17.07 5.84
N PRO A 78 -2.20 -17.98 6.70
CA PRO A 78 -0.94 -17.73 7.39
C PRO A 78 0.28 -17.63 6.45
N ARG A 79 0.21 -18.25 5.25
CA ARG A 79 1.27 -18.12 4.25
C ARG A 79 1.16 -16.79 3.51
N ARG A 80 -0.06 -16.33 3.19
CA ARG A 80 -0.29 -15.00 2.60
C ARG A 80 0.13 -13.89 3.57
N ASP A 81 -0.18 -14.02 4.86
CA ASP A 81 0.22 -13.05 5.88
C ASP A 81 1.74 -12.91 5.97
N ARG A 82 2.45 -14.04 5.95
CA ARG A 82 3.92 -14.02 5.91
C ARG A 82 4.48 -13.42 4.63
N TRP A 83 3.87 -13.73 3.47
CA TRP A 83 4.25 -13.13 2.20
C TRP A 83 4.02 -11.61 2.25
N ARG A 84 2.84 -11.17 2.65
CA ARG A 84 2.48 -9.75 2.77
C ARG A 84 3.42 -9.00 3.72
N GLY A 85 3.71 -9.55 4.88
CA GLY A 85 4.62 -8.95 5.86
C GLY A 85 6.05 -8.77 5.36
N ARG A 86 6.46 -9.50 4.30
CA ARG A 86 7.79 -9.39 3.68
C ARG A 86 7.82 -8.50 2.44
N HIS A 87 6.73 -8.47 1.69
CA HIS A 87 6.71 -7.89 0.35
C HIS A 87 5.88 -6.62 0.24
N VAL A 88 4.94 -6.36 1.13
CA VAL A 88 3.98 -5.25 0.97
C VAL A 88 4.10 -4.23 2.08
N GLY A 89 4.40 -2.98 1.70
CA GLY A 89 4.22 -1.81 2.54
C GLY A 89 2.91 -1.12 2.18
N PHE A 90 2.01 -0.92 3.14
CA PHE A 90 0.70 -0.35 2.89
C PHE A 90 0.54 1.02 3.56
N LEU A 91 0.20 2.04 2.76
CA LEU A 91 -0.24 3.35 3.23
C LEU A 91 -1.75 3.45 3.04
N PHE A 92 -2.48 3.39 4.14
CA PHE A 92 -3.93 3.57 4.15
C PHE A 92 -4.30 5.06 4.26
N GLN A 93 -5.45 5.42 3.71
CA GLN A 93 -6.01 6.77 3.80
C GLN A 93 -6.11 7.27 5.26
N ASP A 94 -6.47 6.39 6.21
CA ASP A 94 -6.62 6.69 7.64
C ASP A 94 -5.33 6.46 8.45
N PHE A 95 -4.16 6.38 7.80
CA PHE A 95 -2.84 6.12 8.39
C PHE A 95 -2.71 4.80 9.15
N ARG A 96 -3.77 4.31 9.77
CA ARG A 96 -3.79 3.07 10.59
C ARG A 96 -2.66 3.03 11.62
N LEU A 97 -2.49 4.14 12.34
CA LEU A 97 -1.69 4.17 13.55
C LEU A 97 -2.53 3.65 14.72
N PHE A 98 -1.90 2.93 15.63
CA PHE A 98 -2.54 2.40 16.82
C PHE A 98 -2.49 3.45 17.92
N ASP A 99 -3.67 3.80 18.45
CA ASP A 99 -3.82 4.71 19.57
C ASP A 99 -3.14 4.15 20.84
N GLY A 100 -2.62 5.04 21.66
CA GLY A 100 -1.88 4.67 22.87
C GLY A 100 -0.42 4.29 22.63
N LEU A 101 -0.01 4.02 21.37
CA LEU A 101 1.38 3.77 21.01
C LEU A 101 2.08 5.05 20.58
N THR A 102 3.38 5.16 20.86
CA THR A 102 4.23 6.23 20.33
C THR A 102 4.46 6.08 18.82
N ALA A 103 5.00 7.11 18.16
CA ALA A 103 5.42 7.05 16.77
C ALA A 103 6.42 5.91 16.55
N LEU A 104 7.40 5.76 17.44
CA LEU A 104 8.38 4.69 17.38
C LEU A 104 7.75 3.30 17.52
N GLU A 105 6.85 3.11 18.48
CA GLU A 105 6.15 1.84 18.67
C GLU A 105 5.28 1.49 17.46
N ASN A 106 4.59 2.46 16.86
CA ASN A 106 3.83 2.28 15.63
C ASN A 106 4.71 1.87 14.43
N VAL A 107 5.91 2.42 14.30
CA VAL A 107 6.87 2.03 13.26
C VAL A 107 7.38 0.62 13.48
N LEU A 108 7.62 0.24 14.72
CA LEU A 108 8.18 -1.06 15.07
C LEU A 108 7.14 -2.19 15.16
N LEU A 109 5.85 -1.85 15.21
CA LEU A 109 4.77 -2.81 15.39
C LEU A 109 4.79 -3.98 14.38
N PRO A 110 5.03 -3.79 13.06
CA PRO A 110 5.08 -4.90 12.11
C PRO A 110 6.14 -5.95 12.46
N PHE A 111 7.25 -5.54 13.04
CA PHE A 111 8.34 -6.47 13.42
C PHE A 111 7.95 -7.36 14.59
N THR A 112 7.05 -6.91 15.46
CA THR A 112 6.57 -7.73 16.60
C THR A 112 5.72 -8.92 16.15
N PHE A 113 5.09 -8.86 14.97
CA PHE A 113 4.34 -9.97 14.38
C PHE A 113 5.25 -11.00 13.68
N CYS A 114 6.44 -10.57 13.25
CA CYS A 114 7.39 -11.45 12.57
C CYS A 114 8.39 -12.10 13.52
N SER A 115 8.75 -11.41 14.61
CA SER A 115 9.68 -11.88 15.63
C SER A 115 9.19 -11.50 17.04
N ARG A 116 9.49 -12.33 18.04
CA ARG A 116 9.07 -12.04 19.42
C ARG A 116 9.72 -10.80 20.03
N THR A 117 10.81 -10.32 19.44
CA THR A 117 11.58 -9.18 19.96
C THR A 117 12.04 -8.28 18.83
N VAL A 118 11.94 -6.99 19.05
CA VAL A 118 12.55 -5.96 18.18
C VAL A 118 14.00 -5.79 18.59
N SER A 119 14.93 -5.87 17.65
CA SER A 119 16.36 -5.69 17.93
C SER A 119 16.70 -4.23 18.28
N ASN A 120 17.81 -4.04 19.02
CA ASN A 120 18.32 -2.69 19.31
C ASN A 120 18.67 -1.91 18.03
N THR A 121 19.16 -2.59 17.00
CA THR A 121 19.44 -1.98 15.69
C THR A 121 18.17 -1.45 15.06
N GLN A 122 17.11 -2.26 14.96
CA GLN A 122 15.82 -1.82 14.42
C GLN A 122 15.25 -0.62 15.17
N ARG A 123 15.36 -0.63 16.51
CA ARG A 123 14.89 0.49 17.34
C ARG A 123 15.69 1.77 17.07
N ARG A 124 17.00 1.66 16.95
CA ARG A 124 17.87 2.79 16.63
C ARG A 124 17.57 3.35 15.24
N ASP A 125 17.54 2.49 14.22
CA ASP A 125 17.28 2.88 12.83
C ASP A 125 15.91 3.56 12.69
N ALA A 126 14.86 3.01 13.33
CA ALA A 126 13.53 3.61 13.35
C ALA A 126 13.53 4.98 14.05
N THR A 127 14.28 5.12 15.16
CA THR A 127 14.41 6.40 15.88
C THR A 127 15.09 7.44 15.01
N ASP A 128 16.19 7.07 14.35
CA ASP A 128 16.96 7.97 13.50
C ASP A 128 16.15 8.40 12.25
N LEU A 129 15.43 7.47 11.63
CA LEU A 129 14.54 7.78 10.50
C LEU A 129 13.38 8.69 10.92
N LEU A 130 12.72 8.45 12.06
CA LEU A 130 11.67 9.34 12.55
C LEU A 130 12.18 10.77 12.74
N LYS A 131 13.34 10.91 13.39
CA LYS A 131 13.98 12.23 13.60
C LYS A 131 14.34 12.91 12.26
N LEU A 132 14.90 12.14 11.31
CA LEU A 132 15.22 12.64 9.97
C LEU A 132 13.97 13.17 9.26
N HIS A 133 12.83 12.54 9.46
CA HIS A 133 11.55 12.97 8.93
C HIS A 133 10.82 14.01 9.82
N GLY A 134 11.48 14.56 10.85
CA GLY A 134 10.91 15.60 11.71
C GLY A 134 9.77 15.11 12.59
N VAL A 135 9.80 13.84 13.01
CA VAL A 135 8.83 13.25 13.94
C VAL A 135 9.56 12.92 15.25
N ASN A 136 9.01 13.36 16.38
CA ASN A 136 9.52 12.93 17.68
C ASN A 136 9.09 11.48 17.95
N PRO A 137 10.05 10.54 18.13
CA PRO A 137 9.76 9.12 18.32
C PRO A 137 8.87 8.80 19.51
N ASP A 138 8.94 9.62 20.57
CA ASP A 138 8.26 9.39 21.84
C ASP A 138 6.85 10.02 21.89
N THR A 139 6.45 10.76 20.85
CA THR A 139 5.11 11.35 20.76
C THR A 139 4.08 10.24 20.52
N ARG A 140 3.01 10.23 21.32
CA ARG A 140 1.88 9.33 21.14
C ARG A 140 1.12 9.65 19.87
N SER A 141 0.59 8.64 19.21
CA SER A 141 -0.09 8.78 17.90
C SER A 141 -1.22 9.79 17.90
N GLU A 142 -1.99 9.90 19.01
CA GLU A 142 -3.12 10.82 19.15
C GLU A 142 -2.70 12.28 19.19
N LEU A 143 -1.43 12.55 19.54
CA LEU A 143 -0.86 13.88 19.62
C LEU A 143 -0.11 14.31 18.36
N LEU A 144 0.05 13.40 17.41
CA LEU A 144 0.69 13.70 16.13
C LEU A 144 -0.24 14.54 15.26
N SER A 145 0.31 15.56 14.62
CA SER A 145 -0.36 16.24 13.50
C SER A 145 -0.54 15.27 12.33
N ARG A 146 -1.47 15.55 11.43
CA ARG A 146 -1.69 14.70 10.22
C ARG A 146 -0.42 14.50 9.40
N GLY A 147 0.40 15.55 9.26
CA GLY A 147 1.68 15.46 8.55
C GLY A 147 2.69 14.55 9.28
N GLU A 148 2.73 14.58 10.62
CA GLU A 148 3.57 13.67 11.40
C GLU A 148 3.06 12.24 11.34
N MET A 149 1.73 12.01 11.39
CA MET A 149 1.13 10.69 11.19
C MET A 149 1.54 10.10 9.83
N GLN A 150 1.45 10.89 8.76
CA GLN A 150 1.84 10.48 7.42
C GLN A 150 3.33 10.11 7.34
N ARG A 151 4.21 10.94 7.89
CA ARG A 151 5.65 10.66 7.94
C ARG A 151 5.97 9.44 8.80
N THR A 152 5.24 9.24 9.90
CA THR A 152 5.36 8.02 10.73
C THR A 152 5.02 6.77 9.92
N VAL A 153 3.94 6.79 9.13
CA VAL A 153 3.56 5.67 8.25
C VAL A 153 4.60 5.45 7.14
N LEU A 154 5.13 6.54 6.56
CA LEU A 154 6.22 6.43 5.58
C LEU A 154 7.45 5.75 6.19
N VAL A 155 7.88 6.16 7.38
CA VAL A 155 9.00 5.53 8.10
C VAL A 155 8.70 4.06 8.41
N ARG A 156 7.47 3.72 8.78
CA ARG A 156 7.05 2.33 8.98
C ARG A 156 7.24 1.48 7.71
N VAL A 157 6.89 2.02 6.54
CA VAL A 157 7.10 1.36 5.25
C VAL A 157 8.59 1.25 4.90
N LEU A 158 9.36 2.32 5.06
CA LEU A 158 10.81 2.31 4.82
C LEU A 158 11.52 1.25 5.66
N MET A 159 11.19 1.14 6.94
CA MET A 159 11.76 0.15 7.86
C MET A 159 11.47 -1.29 7.45
N GLN A 160 10.32 -1.56 6.81
CA GLN A 160 9.96 -2.89 6.31
C GLN A 160 10.73 -3.27 5.04
N SER A 161 11.27 -2.30 4.30
CA SER A 161 11.94 -2.49 3.00
C SER A 161 11.14 -3.41 2.06
N PRO A 162 9.87 -3.09 1.78
CA PRO A 162 9.00 -3.95 0.99
C PRO A 162 9.40 -3.96 -0.48
N SER A 163 8.99 -5.00 -1.22
CA SER A 163 9.13 -5.07 -2.68
C SER A 163 8.02 -4.28 -3.41
N ILE A 164 6.88 -4.07 -2.76
CA ILE A 164 5.71 -3.40 -3.31
C ILE A 164 5.17 -2.41 -2.27
N ILE A 165 4.98 -1.16 -2.68
CA ILE A 165 4.30 -0.14 -1.87
C ILE A 165 2.91 0.08 -2.46
N LEU A 166 1.89 -0.01 -1.61
CA LEU A 166 0.50 0.24 -1.96
C LEU A 166 0.00 1.46 -1.20
N ALA A 167 -0.44 2.49 -1.91
CA ALA A 167 -0.90 3.74 -1.32
C ALA A 167 -2.37 4.02 -1.69
N ASP A 168 -3.24 4.02 -0.69
CA ASP A 168 -4.67 4.26 -0.84
C ASP A 168 -5.00 5.69 -0.46
N GLU A 169 -5.26 6.56 -1.46
CA GLU A 169 -5.59 7.98 -1.29
C GLU A 169 -4.66 8.71 -0.28
N PRO A 170 -3.32 8.59 -0.43
CA PRO A 170 -2.38 9.03 0.62
C PRO A 170 -2.39 10.54 0.88
N THR A 171 -3.06 11.31 0.02
CA THR A 171 -3.08 12.77 0.04
C THR A 171 -4.47 13.36 0.26
N ALA A 172 -5.51 12.55 0.43
CA ALA A 172 -6.91 12.98 0.48
C ALA A 172 -7.21 14.05 1.56
N SER A 173 -6.37 14.16 2.58
CA SER A 173 -6.55 15.10 3.69
C SER A 173 -5.54 16.27 3.71
N LEU A 174 -4.78 16.43 2.62
CA LEU A 174 -3.72 17.43 2.50
C LEU A 174 -4.14 18.56 1.54
N ASP A 175 -3.61 19.76 1.79
CA ASP A 175 -3.66 20.83 0.80
C ASP A 175 -2.78 20.49 -0.42
N ALA A 176 -2.99 21.21 -1.52
CA ALA A 176 -2.36 20.93 -2.82
C ALA A 176 -0.82 20.87 -2.77
N ASN A 177 -0.20 21.79 -2.02
CA ASN A 177 1.26 21.85 -1.95
C ASN A 177 1.82 20.67 -1.14
N ARG A 178 1.18 20.33 -0.01
CA ARG A 178 1.58 19.19 0.81
C ARG A 178 1.31 17.86 0.13
N ALA A 179 0.25 17.78 -0.68
CA ALA A 179 -0.07 16.60 -1.46
C ALA A 179 1.07 16.24 -2.44
N GLY A 180 1.58 17.22 -3.21
CA GLY A 180 2.71 17.01 -4.11
C GLY A 180 3.96 16.51 -3.37
N HIS A 181 4.37 17.20 -2.30
CA HIS A 181 5.53 16.77 -1.50
C HIS A 181 5.38 15.36 -0.92
N ALA A 182 4.16 14.97 -0.52
CA ALA A 182 3.92 13.63 0.00
C ALA A 182 4.05 12.54 -1.08
N VAL A 183 3.62 12.83 -2.30
CA VAL A 183 3.78 11.93 -3.45
C VAL A 183 5.25 11.82 -3.84
N ASP A 184 5.98 12.93 -3.93
CA ASP A 184 7.42 12.94 -4.22
C ASP A 184 8.20 12.12 -3.18
N ALA A 185 7.84 12.24 -1.89
CA ALA A 185 8.45 11.45 -0.83
C ALA A 185 8.18 9.95 -1.00
N LEU A 186 6.96 9.56 -1.42
CA LEU A 186 6.62 8.16 -1.71
C LEU A 186 7.38 7.61 -2.92
N ILE A 187 7.46 8.37 -4.00
CA ILE A 187 8.20 8.02 -5.21
C ILE A 187 9.69 7.86 -4.88
N SER A 188 10.26 8.82 -4.15
CA SER A 188 11.65 8.75 -3.69
C SER A 188 11.91 7.55 -2.80
N ALA A 189 11.00 7.24 -1.87
CA ALA A 189 11.08 6.07 -1.00
C ALA A 189 11.03 4.76 -1.81
N ALA A 190 10.10 4.63 -2.75
CA ALA A 190 10.00 3.48 -3.62
C ALA A 190 11.29 3.30 -4.46
N GLY A 191 11.78 4.39 -5.07
CA GLY A 191 13.02 4.38 -5.84
C GLY A 191 14.25 3.96 -5.03
N SER A 192 14.39 4.47 -3.80
CA SER A 192 15.52 4.13 -2.91
C SER A 192 15.53 2.67 -2.48
N LEU A 193 14.35 2.04 -2.40
CA LEU A 193 14.17 0.63 -2.05
C LEU A 193 14.20 -0.29 -3.29
N GLY A 194 14.15 0.25 -4.51
CA GLY A 194 13.88 -0.52 -5.72
C GLY A 194 12.51 -1.20 -5.70
N ALA A 195 11.56 -0.65 -4.95
CA ALA A 195 10.22 -1.18 -4.79
C ALA A 195 9.30 -0.69 -5.90
N SER A 196 8.34 -1.52 -6.30
CA SER A 196 7.23 -1.08 -7.14
C SER A 196 6.23 -0.28 -6.31
N LEU A 197 5.55 0.72 -6.93
CA LEU A 197 4.56 1.56 -6.28
C LEU A 197 3.23 1.53 -7.04
N VAL A 198 2.15 1.21 -6.34
CA VAL A 198 0.79 1.39 -6.84
C VAL A 198 0.09 2.42 -5.97
N LEU A 199 -0.21 3.56 -6.53
CA LEU A 199 -0.94 4.63 -5.85
C LEU A 199 -2.33 4.77 -6.46
N VAL A 200 -3.36 4.70 -5.64
CA VAL A 200 -4.73 4.99 -6.08
C VAL A 200 -5.14 6.38 -5.61
N SER A 201 -5.71 7.17 -6.50
CA SER A 201 -6.22 8.51 -6.19
C SER A 201 -7.30 8.95 -7.17
N HIS A 202 -8.10 9.93 -6.76
CA HIS A 202 -9.01 10.67 -7.64
C HIS A 202 -8.46 12.07 -7.97
N ASP A 203 -7.33 12.49 -7.37
CA ASP A 203 -6.72 13.81 -7.59
C ASP A 203 -5.76 13.77 -8.79
N GLU A 204 -6.13 14.47 -9.88
CA GLU A 204 -5.35 14.57 -11.12
C GLU A 204 -3.92 15.12 -10.90
N ARG A 205 -3.74 15.96 -9.90
CA ARG A 205 -2.42 16.54 -9.59
C ARG A 205 -1.46 15.48 -9.09
N VAL A 206 -1.96 14.55 -8.26
CA VAL A 206 -1.21 13.41 -7.74
C VAL A 206 -0.85 12.45 -8.88
N LEU A 207 -1.80 12.21 -9.76
CA LEU A 207 -1.62 11.30 -10.89
C LEU A 207 -0.53 11.80 -11.84
N GLY A 208 -0.39 13.11 -12.04
CA GLY A 208 0.61 13.73 -12.92
C GLY A 208 2.09 13.42 -12.59
N HIS A 209 2.38 12.85 -11.39
CA HIS A 209 3.73 12.42 -11.01
C HIS A 209 4.12 11.04 -11.54
N PHE A 210 3.20 10.32 -12.20
CA PHE A 210 3.41 8.95 -12.68
C PHE A 210 3.42 8.90 -14.21
N GLU A 211 4.24 8.03 -14.79
CA GLU A 211 4.27 7.83 -16.24
C GLU A 211 3.16 6.86 -16.70
N ARG A 212 2.89 5.82 -15.91
CA ARG A 212 1.86 4.84 -16.22
C ARG A 212 0.60 5.08 -15.41
N HIS A 213 -0.50 5.23 -16.14
CA HIS A 213 -1.83 5.49 -15.58
C HIS A 213 -2.81 4.40 -15.97
N LEU A 214 -3.61 3.97 -15.00
CA LEU A 214 -4.75 3.10 -15.20
C LEU A 214 -6.01 3.79 -14.71
N THR A 215 -7.14 3.44 -15.30
CA THR A 215 -8.46 3.88 -14.82
C THR A 215 -9.24 2.69 -14.31
N LEU A 216 -9.75 2.81 -13.07
CA LEU A 216 -10.69 1.86 -12.50
C LEU A 216 -12.08 2.49 -12.51
N ALA A 217 -12.96 1.97 -13.37
CA ALA A 217 -14.35 2.40 -13.53
C ALA A 217 -15.25 1.16 -13.63
N ASP A 218 -16.40 1.20 -12.96
CA ASP A 218 -17.38 0.11 -12.96
C ASP A 218 -16.75 -1.26 -12.70
N GLY A 219 -15.80 -1.30 -11.78
CA GLY A 219 -15.06 -2.52 -11.42
C GLY A 219 -14.04 -3.00 -12.44
N ARG A 220 -13.82 -2.28 -13.55
CA ARG A 220 -12.89 -2.66 -14.62
C ARG A 220 -11.66 -1.76 -14.63
N LEU A 221 -10.50 -2.40 -14.79
CA LEU A 221 -9.21 -1.72 -14.89
C LEU A 221 -8.80 -1.60 -16.36
N THR A 222 -8.62 -0.37 -16.82
CA THR A 222 -8.23 -0.09 -18.21
C THR A 222 -7.02 0.83 -18.27
N PRO A 223 -6.12 0.69 -19.27
CA PRO A 223 -5.09 1.68 -19.52
C PRO A 223 -5.71 3.05 -19.80
N ARG A 224 -5.07 4.11 -19.32
CA ARG A 224 -5.44 5.47 -19.73
C ARG A 224 -4.75 5.75 -21.07
N ILE A 225 -5.55 6.05 -22.11
CA ILE A 225 -5.09 6.52 -23.41
C ILE A 225 -4.73 8.01 -23.31
#